data_1d89670cdb81bcd4b37f699e2d20c645
#
_entry.id   1d89670cdb81bcd4b37f699e2d20c645
#
_cell.length_a   1.000
_cell.length_b   1.000
_cell.length_c   1.000
_cell.angle_alpha   90.00
_cell.angle_beta   90.00
_cell.angle_gamma   90.00
#
_symmetry.space_group_name_H-M   'P 1'
#
loop_
_entity.id
_entity.type
_entity.pdbx_description
1 polymer ?
#
loop_
_entity_poly.entity_id
_entity_poly.type
_entity_poly.pdbx_seq_one_letter_code
_entity_poly.pdbx_strand_id
1 'polypeptide(L)'
;MMSTFDVVVVDLQDLGCRIYTFITTLLYILEEAAKHGKSVWVLDRPNPAGRPIEGLTLQAGWESFVGAGPIPMRHGLTLGELGHWFVDHFKLDVDYRVVEMDGYRPDEGPGFGWPSEERVWINPSPNAANLNMARAYAGTVMLEGATLSEGRCTTRPLELFGSPDIDARLVMAEMERLAPKWLRGCKMREIWFEPTFHKHVGQMCHGVHIHAEGAR
;
A
#
# COMPACT_ATOMS: atom_id res chain seq x y z
N MET A 1 4.74 -23.67 18.83
CA MET A 1 5.28 -22.28 18.71
C MET A 1 4.57 -21.32 19.67
N MET A 2 3.23 -21.18 19.68
CA MET A 2 2.54 -20.21 20.57
C MET A 2 2.77 -20.44 22.09
N SER A 3 3.22 -21.60 22.51
CA SER A 3 3.53 -21.93 23.93
C SER A 3 4.92 -21.47 24.39
N THR A 4 5.76 -20.94 23.52
CA THR A 4 7.16 -20.60 23.82
C THR A 4 7.40 -19.12 24.10
N PHE A 5 6.37 -18.28 24.02
CA PHE A 5 6.44 -16.84 24.28
C PHE A 5 5.12 -16.35 24.89
N ASP A 6 5.13 -15.17 25.49
CA ASP A 6 3.96 -14.51 26.07
C ASP A 6 3.48 -13.32 25.24
N VAL A 7 4.39 -12.68 24.53
CA VAL A 7 4.13 -11.48 23.72
C VAL A 7 4.70 -11.66 22.32
N VAL A 8 3.90 -11.33 21.30
CA VAL A 8 4.37 -11.15 19.92
C VAL A 8 4.61 -9.67 19.69
N VAL A 9 5.81 -9.30 19.27
CA VAL A 9 6.12 -7.93 18.85
C VAL A 9 6.11 -7.86 17.33
N VAL A 10 5.31 -6.94 16.79
CA VAL A 10 5.14 -6.72 15.36
C VAL A 10 5.81 -5.41 14.98
N ASP A 11 6.87 -5.46 14.17
CA ASP A 11 7.60 -4.31 13.64
C ASP A 11 7.63 -4.41 12.10
N LEU A 12 6.54 -4.00 11.47
CA LEU A 12 6.35 -4.08 10.03
C LEU A 12 6.05 -2.70 9.44
N GLN A 13 6.62 -2.40 8.26
CA GLN A 13 6.33 -1.19 7.51
C GLN A 13 5.25 -1.46 6.48
N ASP A 14 4.02 -1.03 6.75
CA ASP A 14 2.91 -1.07 5.80
C ASP A 14 3.07 -0.01 4.70
N LEU A 15 2.31 -0.16 3.59
CA LEU A 15 2.28 0.76 2.45
C LEU A 15 0.99 1.59 2.35
N GLY A 16 0.05 1.43 3.28
CA GLY A 16 -1.22 2.15 3.26
C GLY A 16 -2.24 1.63 2.24
N CYS A 17 -2.03 0.44 1.73
CA CYS A 17 -2.87 -0.21 0.73
C CYS A 17 -3.37 -1.57 1.24
N ARG A 18 -4.68 -1.82 1.13
CA ARG A 18 -5.33 -3.07 1.55
C ARG A 18 -4.64 -4.33 1.01
N ILE A 19 -4.13 -4.28 -0.22
CA ILE A 19 -3.53 -5.43 -0.89
C ILE A 19 -2.15 -5.77 -0.32
N TYR A 20 -1.49 -4.83 0.36
CA TYR A 20 -0.18 -5.10 0.95
C TYR A 20 -0.34 -6.01 2.17
N THR A 21 0.22 -7.20 2.09
CA THR A 21 -0.11 -8.36 2.94
C THR A 21 0.25 -8.25 4.42
N PHE A 22 0.99 -7.21 4.82
CA PHE A 22 1.38 -7.03 6.22
C PHE A 22 0.17 -6.79 7.13
N ILE A 23 -0.87 -6.12 6.64
CA ILE A 23 -2.11 -5.94 7.40
C ILE A 23 -2.82 -7.27 7.62
N THR A 24 -2.85 -8.16 6.63
CA THR A 24 -3.45 -9.50 6.77
C THR A 24 -2.61 -10.39 7.68
N THR A 25 -1.28 -10.25 7.63
CA THR A 25 -0.37 -10.92 8.56
C THR A 25 -0.66 -10.49 10.00
N LEU A 26 -0.88 -9.19 10.25
CA LEU A 26 -1.27 -8.69 11.56
C LEU A 26 -2.60 -9.31 12.02
N LEU A 27 -3.62 -9.35 11.13
CA LEU A 27 -4.90 -9.98 11.48
C LEU A 27 -4.71 -11.44 11.91
N TYR A 28 -3.97 -12.23 11.16
CA TYR A 28 -3.72 -13.64 11.52
C TYR A 28 -2.95 -13.78 12.84
N ILE A 29 -2.01 -12.87 13.13
CA ILE A 29 -1.32 -12.84 14.42
C ILE A 29 -2.31 -12.56 15.55
N LEU A 30 -3.21 -11.59 15.38
CA LEU A 30 -4.21 -11.23 16.38
C LEU A 30 -5.20 -12.38 16.62
N GLU A 31 -5.67 -13.05 15.57
CA GLU A 31 -6.56 -14.21 15.68
C GLU A 31 -5.91 -15.38 16.43
N GLU A 32 -4.66 -15.69 16.10
CA GLU A 32 -3.93 -16.77 16.77
C GLU A 32 -3.56 -16.40 18.21
N ALA A 33 -3.21 -15.14 18.46
CA ALA A 33 -2.93 -14.65 19.81
C ALA A 33 -4.18 -14.74 20.70
N ALA A 34 -5.34 -14.34 20.18
CA ALA A 34 -6.63 -14.49 20.89
C ALA A 34 -6.92 -15.95 21.27
N LYS A 35 -6.76 -16.89 20.35
CA LYS A 35 -6.97 -18.32 20.58
C LYS A 35 -6.03 -18.92 21.66
N HIS A 36 -4.86 -18.35 21.82
CA HIS A 36 -3.81 -18.88 22.70
C HIS A 36 -3.53 -18.01 23.93
N GLY A 37 -4.34 -16.96 24.17
CA GLY A 37 -4.18 -16.05 25.31
C GLY A 37 -2.83 -15.34 25.32
N LYS A 38 -2.35 -14.88 24.14
CA LYS A 38 -1.08 -14.17 23.99
C LYS A 38 -1.32 -12.68 23.74
N SER A 39 -0.37 -11.85 24.19
CA SER A 39 -0.39 -10.41 23.91
C SER A 39 0.24 -10.10 22.55
N VAL A 40 -0.25 -9.09 21.87
CA VAL A 40 0.31 -8.57 20.62
C VAL A 40 0.65 -7.10 20.78
N TRP A 41 1.92 -6.75 20.56
CA TRP A 41 2.39 -5.37 20.60
C TRP A 41 2.85 -4.94 19.22
N VAL A 42 2.27 -3.87 18.69
CA VAL A 42 2.71 -3.27 17.42
C VAL A 42 3.61 -2.08 17.72
N LEU A 43 4.81 -2.09 17.18
CA LEU A 43 5.70 -0.92 17.13
C LEU A 43 5.25 -0.08 15.94
N ASP A 44 4.47 0.97 16.19
CA ASP A 44 3.78 1.67 15.11
C ASP A 44 4.72 2.47 14.21
N ARG A 45 4.34 2.62 12.94
CA ARG A 45 5.11 3.31 11.91
C ARG A 45 4.19 4.19 11.07
N PRO A 46 4.72 5.30 10.51
CA PRO A 46 3.91 6.17 9.65
C PRO A 46 3.36 5.40 8.45
N ASN A 47 2.13 5.73 8.06
CA ASN A 47 1.57 5.27 6.80
C ASN A 47 2.11 6.13 5.64
N PRO A 48 2.92 5.59 4.70
CA PRO A 48 3.53 6.37 3.64
C PRO A 48 2.53 6.90 2.61
N ALA A 49 1.37 6.27 2.47
CA ALA A 49 0.28 6.75 1.62
C ALA A 49 -0.55 7.85 2.31
N GLY A 50 -0.36 8.09 3.60
CA GLY A 50 -1.04 9.13 4.36
C GLY A 50 -2.48 8.80 4.74
N ARG A 51 -3.20 9.84 5.20
CA ARG A 51 -4.55 9.75 5.76
C ARG A 51 -5.72 9.65 4.79
N PRO A 52 -5.65 10.13 3.53
CA PRO A 52 -6.80 10.03 2.65
C PRO A 52 -7.27 8.59 2.48
N ILE A 53 -8.60 8.42 2.49
CA ILE A 53 -9.27 7.15 2.25
C ILE A 53 -9.78 7.17 0.82
N GLU A 54 -9.39 6.18 0.02
CA GLU A 54 -9.73 6.14 -1.40
C GLU A 54 -9.94 4.71 -1.91
N GLY A 55 -10.67 4.60 -3.02
CA GLY A 55 -10.97 3.33 -3.67
C GLY A 55 -12.12 2.57 -3.01
N LEU A 56 -12.48 1.46 -3.61
CA LEU A 56 -13.61 0.65 -3.18
C LEU A 56 -13.27 -0.16 -1.94
N THR A 57 -14.22 -0.23 -1.02
CA THR A 57 -14.19 -1.16 0.11
C THR A 57 -14.31 -2.60 -0.41
N LEU A 58 -13.60 -3.54 0.22
CA LEU A 58 -13.72 -4.95 -0.11
C LEU A 58 -15.14 -5.43 0.19
N GLN A 59 -15.73 -6.13 -0.76
CA GLN A 59 -17.03 -6.73 -0.59
C GLN A 59 -16.94 -8.03 0.22
N ALA A 60 -17.95 -8.31 1.02
CA ALA A 60 -18.05 -9.54 1.77
C ALA A 60 -17.98 -10.77 0.84
N GLY A 61 -17.25 -11.80 1.25
CA GLY A 61 -17.02 -13.01 0.47
C GLY A 61 -15.83 -12.95 -0.47
N TRP A 62 -15.11 -11.81 -0.50
CA TRP A 62 -13.88 -11.64 -1.27
C TRP A 62 -12.64 -11.52 -0.39
N GLU A 63 -12.79 -11.87 0.89
CA GLU A 63 -11.66 -11.86 1.82
C GLU A 63 -10.60 -12.87 1.40
N SER A 64 -9.35 -12.46 1.51
CA SER A 64 -8.20 -13.27 1.14
C SER A 64 -6.93 -12.72 1.80
N PHE A 65 -5.78 -13.35 1.53
CA PHE A 65 -4.50 -12.84 2.02
C PHE A 65 -4.15 -11.43 1.48
N VAL A 66 -4.75 -11.01 0.37
CA VAL A 66 -4.62 -9.65 -0.19
C VAL A 66 -5.85 -8.77 0.11
N GLY A 67 -6.65 -9.15 1.09
CA GLY A 67 -7.85 -8.40 1.48
C GLY A 67 -8.42 -8.90 2.80
N ALA A 68 -7.94 -8.34 3.92
CA ALA A 68 -8.22 -8.82 5.27
C ALA A 68 -9.63 -8.50 5.81
N GLY A 69 -10.43 -7.72 5.09
CA GLY A 69 -11.77 -7.33 5.57
C GLY A 69 -12.32 -6.14 4.78
N PRO A 70 -13.47 -5.57 5.18
CA PRO A 70 -14.14 -4.49 4.48
C PRO A 70 -13.42 -3.14 4.64
N ILE A 71 -12.18 -3.10 4.17
CA ILE A 71 -11.29 -1.95 4.19
C ILE A 71 -11.23 -1.37 2.77
N PRO A 72 -11.21 -0.03 2.59
CA PRO A 72 -10.99 0.60 1.29
C PRO A 72 -9.58 0.33 0.76
N MET A 73 -9.37 0.50 -0.54
CA MET A 73 -8.08 0.21 -1.19
C MET A 73 -6.93 1.00 -0.54
N ARG A 74 -7.10 2.31 -0.34
CA ARG A 74 -6.24 3.17 0.47
C ARG A 74 -6.94 3.42 1.79
N HIS A 75 -6.44 2.86 2.88
CA HIS A 75 -7.18 2.81 4.14
C HIS A 75 -6.94 3.99 5.09
N GLY A 76 -5.85 4.74 4.91
CA GLY A 76 -5.56 5.94 5.70
C GLY A 76 -5.15 5.71 7.15
N LEU A 77 -4.89 4.49 7.57
CA LEU A 77 -4.55 4.12 8.95
C LEU A 77 -3.09 3.65 9.04
N THR A 78 -2.47 3.80 10.22
CA THR A 78 -1.22 3.10 10.54
C THR A 78 -1.48 1.62 10.80
N LEU A 79 -0.42 0.82 10.91
CA LEU A 79 -0.57 -0.60 11.24
C LEU A 79 -1.12 -0.79 12.66
N GLY A 80 -0.71 0.08 13.60
CA GLY A 80 -1.25 0.10 14.97
C GLY A 80 -2.74 0.43 15.01
N GLU A 81 -3.18 1.44 14.27
CA GLU A 81 -4.59 1.80 14.15
C GLU A 81 -5.43 0.70 13.48
N LEU A 82 -4.88 0.05 12.44
CA LEU A 82 -5.53 -1.10 11.81
C LEU A 82 -5.70 -2.27 12.79
N GLY A 83 -4.73 -2.52 13.64
CA GLY A 83 -4.84 -3.56 14.66
C GLY A 83 -6.01 -3.30 15.62
N HIS A 84 -6.19 -2.07 16.10
CA HIS A 84 -7.37 -1.70 16.88
C HIS A 84 -8.67 -1.93 16.12
N TRP A 85 -8.70 -1.53 14.85
CA TRP A 85 -9.86 -1.77 13.99
C TRP A 85 -10.16 -3.25 13.81
N PHE A 86 -9.14 -4.10 13.62
CA PHE A 86 -9.34 -5.56 13.54
C PHE A 86 -9.89 -6.15 14.83
N VAL A 87 -9.31 -5.76 15.98
CA VAL A 87 -9.75 -6.24 17.29
C VAL A 87 -11.23 -5.90 17.50
N ASP A 88 -11.63 -4.67 17.22
CA ASP A 88 -13.02 -4.25 17.38
C ASP A 88 -13.94 -4.87 16.32
N HIS A 89 -13.57 -4.87 15.05
CA HIS A 89 -14.40 -5.36 13.96
C HIS A 89 -14.66 -6.86 14.06
N PHE A 90 -13.63 -7.67 14.34
CA PHE A 90 -13.73 -9.12 14.44
C PHE A 90 -14.01 -9.61 15.87
N LYS A 91 -14.17 -8.69 16.84
CA LYS A 91 -14.45 -8.99 18.26
C LYS A 91 -13.43 -9.97 18.85
N LEU A 92 -12.15 -9.72 18.61
CA LEU A 92 -11.07 -10.57 19.09
C LEU A 92 -10.81 -10.32 20.58
N ASP A 93 -10.79 -11.36 21.39
CA ASP A 93 -10.38 -11.30 22.80
C ASP A 93 -8.86 -11.47 22.91
N VAL A 94 -8.14 -10.37 22.73
CA VAL A 94 -6.67 -10.33 22.70
C VAL A 94 -6.13 -9.09 23.45
N ASP A 95 -5.08 -9.25 24.26
CA ASP A 95 -4.33 -8.13 24.83
C ASP A 95 -3.50 -7.47 23.70
N TYR A 96 -4.09 -6.45 23.09
CA TYR A 96 -3.48 -5.70 21.99
C TYR A 96 -2.98 -4.36 22.46
N ARG A 97 -1.72 -4.04 22.12
CA ARG A 97 -1.09 -2.76 22.49
C ARG A 97 -0.34 -2.16 21.31
N VAL A 98 -0.38 -0.85 21.22
CA VAL A 98 0.40 -0.06 20.26
C VAL A 98 1.48 0.70 21.04
N VAL A 99 2.73 0.55 20.59
CA VAL A 99 3.81 1.46 20.99
C VAL A 99 3.77 2.61 20.01
N GLU A 100 3.23 3.72 20.48
CA GLU A 100 2.99 4.91 19.67
C GLU A 100 4.30 5.56 19.21
N MET A 101 4.23 6.23 18.06
CA MET A 101 5.33 7.05 17.56
C MET A 101 5.43 8.35 18.35
N ASP A 102 6.65 8.71 18.75
CA ASP A 102 6.88 9.99 19.41
C ASP A 102 6.53 11.16 18.48
N GLY A 103 5.74 12.11 19.01
CA GLY A 103 5.32 13.30 18.27
C GLY A 103 4.40 13.06 17.06
N TYR A 104 3.91 11.85 16.85
CA TYR A 104 3.01 11.56 15.75
C TYR A 104 1.67 12.28 15.88
N ARG A 105 1.35 13.10 14.88
CA ARG A 105 0.12 13.89 14.81
C ARG A 105 -0.54 13.72 13.45
N PRO A 106 -1.35 12.69 13.29
CA PRO A 106 -1.88 12.28 11.98
C PRO A 106 -2.80 13.32 11.33
N ASP A 107 -3.38 14.21 12.12
CA ASP A 107 -4.35 15.21 11.66
C ASP A 107 -3.72 16.60 11.46
N GLU A 108 -2.42 16.75 11.72
CA GLU A 108 -1.70 18.01 11.60
C GLU A 108 -0.76 18.03 10.38
N GLY A 109 -0.77 19.13 9.65
CA GLY A 109 0.19 19.46 8.61
C GLY A 109 0.02 18.75 7.26
N PRO A 110 0.78 19.13 6.27
CA PRO A 110 0.79 18.48 4.97
C PRO A 110 1.53 17.14 5.06
N GLY A 111 0.99 16.13 4.42
CA GLY A 111 1.71 14.88 4.24
C GLY A 111 1.66 13.94 5.42
N PHE A 112 0.56 13.84 6.08
CA PHE A 112 0.22 12.88 7.15
C PHE A 112 0.88 11.51 7.07
N GLY A 113 1.70 11.25 6.08
CA GLY A 113 2.35 9.99 5.84
C GLY A 113 3.76 9.97 6.41
N TRP A 114 4.73 10.19 5.55
CA TRP A 114 6.13 9.95 5.86
C TRP A 114 6.90 11.23 6.23
N PRO A 115 7.53 11.31 7.41
CA PRO A 115 8.36 12.45 7.80
C PRO A 115 9.75 12.36 7.14
N SER A 116 9.85 12.74 5.88
CA SER A 116 11.06 12.55 5.04
C SER A 116 12.32 13.23 5.56
N GLU A 117 12.18 14.29 6.35
CA GLU A 117 13.31 14.99 6.97
C GLU A 117 13.93 14.22 8.15
N GLU A 118 13.12 13.39 8.80
CA GLU A 118 13.52 12.66 10.01
C GLU A 118 13.79 11.18 9.75
N ARG A 119 13.20 10.62 8.69
CA ARG A 119 13.22 9.19 8.44
C ARG A 119 13.49 8.86 6.98
N VAL A 120 14.58 8.16 6.74
CA VAL A 120 14.89 7.63 5.40
C VAL A 120 13.95 6.49 5.02
N TRP A 121 13.67 6.36 3.72
CA TRP A 121 12.90 5.24 3.20
C TRP A 121 13.76 3.97 3.18
N ILE A 122 13.25 2.90 3.77
CA ILE A 122 13.81 1.55 3.67
C ILE A 122 12.75 0.67 3.02
N ASN A 123 13.11 0.01 1.93
CA ASN A 123 12.18 -0.80 1.16
C ASN A 123 11.60 -1.95 1.98
N PRO A 124 10.30 -1.97 2.31
CA PRO A 124 9.70 -3.10 3.01
C PRO A 124 9.54 -4.33 2.13
N SER A 125 9.64 -4.16 0.82
CA SER A 125 9.70 -5.25 -0.17
C SER A 125 10.49 -4.81 -1.41
N PRO A 126 10.96 -5.73 -2.26
CA PRO A 126 11.83 -5.41 -3.40
C PRO A 126 11.24 -4.38 -4.38
N ASN A 127 9.92 -4.39 -4.59
CA ASN A 127 9.26 -3.45 -5.50
C ASN A 127 8.67 -2.22 -4.78
N ALA A 128 8.87 -2.07 -3.47
CA ALA A 128 8.48 -0.88 -2.72
C ALA A 128 9.65 0.13 -2.65
N ALA A 129 10.05 0.65 -3.81
CA ALA A 129 11.32 1.33 -3.99
C ALA A 129 11.40 2.73 -3.34
N ASN A 130 10.28 3.42 -3.16
CA ASN A 130 10.26 4.80 -2.67
C ASN A 130 8.83 5.25 -2.28
N LEU A 131 8.72 6.45 -1.73
CA LEU A 131 7.44 7.05 -1.31
C LEU A 131 6.48 7.34 -2.47
N ASN A 132 6.98 7.69 -3.66
CA ASN A 132 6.12 7.92 -4.82
C ASN A 132 5.39 6.63 -5.20
N MET A 133 6.13 5.51 -5.20
CA MET A 133 5.55 4.19 -5.38
C MET A 133 4.46 3.90 -4.33
N ALA A 134 4.74 4.10 -3.04
CA ALA A 134 3.77 3.82 -1.98
C ALA A 134 2.47 4.63 -2.14
N ARG A 135 2.56 5.88 -2.57
CA ARG A 135 1.41 6.74 -2.86
C ARG A 135 0.62 6.32 -4.10
N ALA A 136 1.32 5.87 -5.15
CA ALA A 136 0.68 5.39 -6.38
C ALA A 136 0.08 3.98 -6.23
N TYR A 137 0.61 3.18 -5.30
CA TYR A 137 0.39 1.73 -5.21
C TYR A 137 -1.09 1.34 -5.11
N ALA A 138 -1.89 2.05 -4.33
CA ALA A 138 -3.31 1.74 -4.17
C ALA A 138 -4.11 1.79 -5.50
N GLY A 139 -3.62 2.56 -6.48
CA GLY A 139 -4.17 2.59 -7.83
C GLY A 139 -3.44 1.64 -8.77
N THR A 140 -2.11 1.70 -8.81
CA THR A 140 -1.31 0.98 -9.82
C THR A 140 -1.28 -0.53 -9.59
N VAL A 141 -1.47 -1.01 -8.37
CA VAL A 141 -1.60 -2.45 -8.09
C VAL A 141 -2.77 -3.10 -8.83
N MET A 142 -3.83 -2.35 -9.15
CA MET A 142 -4.96 -2.87 -9.93
C MET A 142 -4.57 -3.30 -11.35
N LEU A 143 -3.47 -2.77 -11.87
CA LEU A 143 -2.92 -3.14 -13.18
C LEU A 143 -2.37 -4.57 -13.22
N GLU A 144 -2.13 -5.19 -12.05
CA GLU A 144 -1.74 -6.61 -11.98
C GLU A 144 -2.81 -7.52 -12.58
N GLY A 145 -4.08 -7.13 -12.50
CA GLY A 145 -5.20 -7.84 -13.12
C GLY A 145 -5.39 -7.57 -14.62
N ALA A 146 -4.58 -6.70 -15.23
CA ALA A 146 -4.64 -6.34 -16.63
C ALA A 146 -3.48 -6.96 -17.42
N THR A 147 -3.48 -6.75 -18.75
CA THR A 147 -2.37 -7.16 -19.63
C THR A 147 -1.19 -6.19 -19.59
N LEU A 148 -1.35 -5.02 -18.96
CA LEU A 148 -0.30 -4.02 -18.84
C LEU A 148 0.78 -4.47 -17.83
N SER A 149 2.04 -4.24 -18.16
CA SER A 149 3.12 -4.31 -17.18
C SER A 149 3.02 -3.14 -16.23
N GLU A 150 3.14 -3.40 -14.93
CA GLU A 150 3.22 -2.40 -13.87
C GLU A 150 4.68 -2.04 -13.52
N GLY A 151 5.60 -2.29 -14.44
CA GLY A 151 7.01 -1.91 -14.32
C GLY A 151 7.82 -2.66 -13.25
N ARG A 152 7.38 -3.85 -12.83
CA ARG A 152 8.13 -4.67 -11.85
C ARG A 152 9.52 -4.98 -12.37
N CYS A 153 10.50 -4.93 -11.45
CA CYS A 153 11.94 -5.10 -11.74
C CYS A 153 12.51 -4.10 -12.75
N THR A 154 11.88 -2.95 -12.92
CA THR A 154 12.51 -1.73 -13.41
C THR A 154 13.05 -0.92 -12.22
N THR A 155 13.67 0.21 -12.49
CA THR A 155 14.09 1.15 -11.43
C THR A 155 12.93 1.92 -10.80
N ARG A 156 11.69 1.79 -11.35
CA ARG A 156 10.48 2.48 -10.92
C ARG A 156 9.26 1.53 -10.90
N PRO A 157 9.33 0.43 -10.14
CA PRO A 157 8.25 -0.53 -10.11
C PRO A 157 6.98 0.11 -9.55
N LEU A 158 5.82 -0.25 -10.13
CA LEU A 158 4.50 0.24 -9.70
C LEU A 158 4.28 1.76 -9.80
N GLU A 159 5.27 2.47 -10.34
CA GLU A 159 5.16 3.86 -10.76
C GLU A 159 4.97 3.98 -12.28
N LEU A 160 5.27 2.90 -13.00
CA LEU A 160 5.15 2.79 -14.45
C LEU A 160 4.06 1.81 -14.81
N PHE A 161 3.40 2.05 -15.94
CA PHE A 161 2.61 1.01 -16.59
C PHE A 161 2.70 1.16 -18.12
N GLY A 162 2.60 0.04 -18.80
CA GLY A 162 2.66 0.02 -20.27
C GLY A 162 2.63 -1.36 -20.87
N SER A 163 2.61 -1.40 -22.20
CA SER A 163 2.76 -2.62 -22.98
C SER A 163 3.39 -2.31 -24.35
N PRO A 164 3.82 -3.32 -25.12
CA PRO A 164 4.30 -3.11 -26.48
C PRO A 164 3.24 -2.52 -27.44
N ASP A 165 1.97 -2.74 -27.14
CA ASP A 165 0.84 -2.53 -28.08
C ASP A 165 0.05 -1.24 -27.80
N ILE A 166 0.42 -0.43 -26.79
CA ILE A 166 -0.29 0.82 -26.50
C ILE A 166 0.47 2.05 -26.98
N ASP A 167 -0.26 3.12 -27.27
CA ASP A 167 0.27 4.46 -27.41
C ASP A 167 0.01 5.26 -26.11
N ALA A 168 1.07 5.50 -25.33
CA ALA A 168 0.97 6.19 -24.07
C ALA A 168 0.42 7.62 -24.16
N ARG A 169 0.65 8.31 -25.30
CA ARG A 169 0.13 9.66 -25.53
C ARG A 169 -1.37 9.65 -25.67
N LEU A 170 -1.90 8.68 -26.43
CA LEU A 170 -3.35 8.50 -26.55
C LEU A 170 -3.99 8.12 -25.23
N VAL A 171 -3.33 7.22 -24.46
CA VAL A 171 -3.80 6.84 -23.12
C VAL A 171 -3.86 8.05 -22.21
N MET A 172 -2.81 8.86 -22.11
CA MET A 172 -2.78 10.06 -21.28
C MET A 172 -3.84 11.09 -21.69
N ALA A 173 -3.99 11.33 -22.99
CA ALA A 173 -5.01 12.25 -23.50
C ALA A 173 -6.43 11.78 -23.14
N GLU A 174 -6.68 10.47 -23.24
CA GLU A 174 -7.98 9.90 -22.91
C GLU A 174 -8.25 9.91 -21.39
N MET A 175 -7.24 9.67 -20.56
CA MET A 175 -7.35 9.82 -19.10
C MET A 175 -7.71 11.27 -18.70
N GLU A 176 -7.06 12.25 -19.32
CA GLU A 176 -7.36 13.66 -19.09
C GLU A 176 -8.80 14.03 -19.54
N ARG A 177 -9.22 13.49 -20.67
CA ARG A 177 -10.58 13.71 -21.18
C ARG A 177 -11.66 13.10 -20.28
N LEU A 178 -11.45 11.86 -19.81
CA LEU A 178 -12.43 11.10 -19.05
C LEU A 178 -12.52 11.53 -17.58
N ALA A 179 -11.38 11.75 -16.94
CA ALA A 179 -11.34 11.91 -15.49
C ALA A 179 -10.32 12.94 -14.99
N PRO A 180 -10.35 14.20 -15.49
CA PRO A 180 -9.35 15.21 -15.14
C PRO A 180 -9.28 15.50 -13.63
N LYS A 181 -10.40 15.30 -12.92
CA LYS A 181 -10.46 15.51 -11.46
C LYS A 181 -9.68 14.45 -10.68
N TRP A 182 -9.60 13.23 -11.21
CA TRP A 182 -8.88 12.11 -10.57
C TRP A 182 -7.37 12.19 -10.75
N LEU A 183 -6.92 13.00 -11.70
CA LEU A 183 -5.49 13.21 -11.96
C LEU A 183 -4.88 14.32 -11.11
N ARG A 184 -5.67 14.97 -10.25
CA ARG A 184 -5.17 16.05 -9.41
C ARG A 184 -4.07 15.56 -8.47
N GLY A 185 -2.96 16.30 -8.44
CA GLY A 185 -1.81 15.97 -7.64
C GLY A 185 -0.88 14.93 -8.27
N CYS A 186 -1.30 14.29 -9.37
CA CYS A 186 -0.45 13.42 -10.16
C CYS A 186 0.07 14.15 -11.40
N LYS A 187 1.33 13.90 -11.74
CA LYS A 187 1.90 14.27 -13.05
C LYS A 187 2.19 12.99 -13.81
N MET A 188 1.77 12.93 -15.05
CA MET A 188 2.02 11.79 -15.93
C MET A 188 3.02 12.16 -17.00
N ARG A 189 3.90 11.24 -17.33
CA ARG A 189 4.92 11.40 -18.35
C ARG A 189 5.00 10.16 -19.21
N GLU A 190 5.12 10.33 -20.52
CA GLU A 190 5.46 9.27 -21.46
C GLU A 190 6.81 8.66 -21.10
N ILE A 191 6.90 7.34 -21.19
CA ILE A 191 8.13 6.58 -20.94
C ILE A 191 8.19 5.34 -21.83
N TRP A 192 9.43 4.93 -22.16
CA TRP A 192 9.74 3.63 -22.72
C TRP A 192 10.54 2.84 -21.71
N PHE A 193 10.18 1.56 -21.49
CA PHE A 193 10.86 0.69 -20.54
C PHE A 193 10.79 -0.77 -20.98
N GLU A 194 11.73 -1.55 -20.53
CA GLU A 194 11.77 -2.99 -20.73
C GLU A 194 11.68 -3.69 -19.38
N PRO A 195 10.58 -4.40 -19.09
CA PRO A 195 10.48 -5.20 -17.86
C PRO A 195 11.45 -6.37 -17.90
N THR A 196 12.09 -6.66 -16.76
CA THR A 196 12.99 -7.81 -16.64
C THR A 196 12.32 -9.00 -15.93
N PHE A 197 11.07 -8.85 -15.51
CA PHE A 197 10.31 -9.87 -14.80
C PHE A 197 8.80 -9.72 -15.07
N HIS A 198 8.09 -10.85 -15.10
CA HIS A 198 6.64 -10.93 -15.23
C HIS A 198 6.15 -10.55 -16.64
N LYS A 199 5.17 -9.63 -16.77
CA LYS A 199 4.55 -9.30 -18.05
C LYS A 199 5.50 -8.57 -18.99
N HIS A 200 5.50 -8.97 -20.25
CA HIS A 200 6.27 -8.38 -21.36
C HIS A 200 7.79 -8.37 -21.13
N VAL A 201 8.31 -9.36 -20.39
CA VAL A 201 9.75 -9.54 -20.17
C VAL A 201 10.52 -9.49 -21.50
N GLY A 202 11.57 -8.65 -21.55
CA GLY A 202 12.43 -8.52 -22.71
C GLY A 202 11.79 -7.81 -23.90
N GLN A 203 10.62 -7.19 -23.72
CA GLN A 203 9.96 -6.41 -24.74
C GLN A 203 9.95 -4.93 -24.38
N MET A 204 10.22 -4.07 -25.35
CA MET A 204 10.10 -2.64 -25.16
C MET A 204 8.62 -2.26 -25.03
N CYS A 205 8.27 -1.75 -23.88
CA CYS A 205 6.93 -1.24 -23.57
C CYS A 205 6.87 0.27 -23.74
N HIS A 206 5.85 0.76 -24.43
CA HIS A 206 5.46 2.16 -24.38
C HIS A 206 4.49 2.35 -23.23
N GLY A 207 4.66 3.39 -22.42
CA GLY A 207 3.88 3.50 -21.21
C GLY A 207 3.89 4.87 -20.55
N VAL A 208 3.32 4.91 -19.37
CA VAL A 208 3.15 6.12 -18.57
C VAL A 208 3.88 5.97 -17.24
N HIS A 209 4.63 6.99 -16.86
CA HIS A 209 5.20 7.16 -15.53
C HIS A 209 4.33 8.12 -14.71
N ILE A 210 3.92 7.68 -13.53
CA ILE A 210 3.08 8.44 -12.60
C ILE A 210 3.96 9.05 -11.52
N HIS A 211 3.90 10.36 -11.37
CA HIS A 211 4.49 11.11 -10.28
C HIS A 211 3.38 11.55 -9.33
N ALA A 212 3.30 10.92 -8.16
CA ALA A 212 2.29 11.19 -7.13
C ALA A 212 2.83 12.04 -5.96
N GLU A 213 3.98 12.70 -6.13
CA GLU A 213 4.63 13.50 -5.07
C GLU A 213 3.77 14.68 -4.61
N GLY A 214 2.94 15.22 -5.48
CA GLY A 214 1.99 16.30 -5.19
C GLY A 214 0.59 15.82 -4.81
N ALA A 215 0.34 14.51 -4.79
CA ALA A 215 -0.95 13.96 -4.40
C ALA A 215 -1.12 14.10 -2.87
N ARG A 216 -2.28 14.66 -2.47
CA ARG A 216 -2.66 14.89 -1.08
C ARG A 216 -3.94 14.16 -0.76
#